data_d5c4e68e6b2ff68013b534c3a8d2f731
#
_entry.id   d5c4e68e6b2ff68013b534c3a8d2f731
#
_cell.length_a   1.000
_cell.length_b   1.000
_cell.length_c   1.000
_cell.angle_alpha   90.00
_cell.angle_beta   90.00
_cell.angle_gamma   90.00
#
_symmetry.space_group_name_H-M   'P 1'
#
loop_
_entity.id
_entity.type
_entity.pdbx_description
1 polymer ?
#
loop_
_entity_poly.entity_id
_entity_poly.type
_entity_poly.pdbx_seq_one_letter_code
_entity_poly.pdbx_strand_id
1 'polypeptide(L)'
;MICYVYNMKKTKIFLSIIAGVFLIVGGSVYVFVQTYSTDYNFTIFSSDINTDVRIVFDDMAVPHIYADSETDAMYALGYVHASERLWQMDLLRRAGGGELAELLGPDMIENDRYLRTLGMSKAASKDAFEFEKTSSTKIKSAALAYLAGVNKFIGEGCFPIEYAILGATPKAFSTLDIYKTAGFMAYSFAIHIKTEPIVDWMKTNLDSTYLTDVAMGVKGFTKTPTQNASADLTAFSDMANRLDTNLPVTQFIGSNAWVISGSKTQSGEVILSNDTHMKYS
;
A
#
# COMPACT_ATOMS: atom_id res chain seq x y z
N MET A 1 -64.10 21.67 -12.05
CA MET A 1 -63.93 20.20 -11.85
C MET A 1 -62.95 19.56 -12.85
N ILE A 2 -62.97 19.91 -14.15
CA ILE A 2 -62.10 19.33 -15.19
C ILE A 2 -60.60 19.68 -15.01
N CYS A 3 -60.25 20.90 -14.57
CA CYS A 3 -58.85 21.33 -14.33
C CYS A 3 -58.18 20.57 -13.17
N TYR A 4 -58.97 20.22 -12.13
CA TYR A 4 -58.46 19.47 -10.97
C TYR A 4 -58.09 18.01 -11.30
N VAL A 5 -58.89 17.36 -12.13
CA VAL A 5 -58.68 15.99 -12.60
C VAL A 5 -57.47 15.88 -13.53
N TYR A 6 -57.25 16.91 -14.37
CA TYR A 6 -56.11 16.96 -15.28
C TYR A 6 -54.79 17.14 -14.51
N ASN A 7 -54.77 17.92 -13.47
CA ASN A 7 -53.63 18.14 -12.60
C ASN A 7 -53.28 16.86 -11.78
N MET A 8 -54.29 16.15 -11.27
CA MET A 8 -54.11 14.87 -10.57
C MET A 8 -53.47 13.77 -11.46
N LYS A 9 -53.82 13.69 -12.74
CA LYS A 9 -53.21 12.74 -13.66
C LYS A 9 -51.73 13.03 -13.91
N LYS A 10 -51.37 14.31 -14.12
CA LYS A 10 -49.98 14.72 -14.28
C LYS A 10 -49.13 14.45 -13.02
N THR A 11 -49.68 14.71 -11.84
CA THR A 11 -49.02 14.44 -10.57
C THR A 11 -48.79 12.94 -10.36
N LYS A 12 -49.78 12.09 -10.70
CA LYS A 12 -49.60 10.62 -10.61
C LYS A 12 -48.54 10.11 -11.57
N ILE A 13 -48.52 10.60 -12.82
CA ILE A 13 -47.50 10.24 -13.78
C ILE A 13 -46.11 10.69 -13.29
N PHE A 14 -45.96 11.89 -12.78
CA PHE A 14 -44.70 12.40 -12.23
C PHE A 14 -44.21 11.56 -11.05
N LEU A 15 -45.10 11.22 -10.10
CA LEU A 15 -44.79 10.36 -8.98
C LEU A 15 -44.36 8.94 -9.42
N SER A 16 -45.04 8.40 -10.46
CA SER A 16 -44.64 7.08 -11.00
C SER A 16 -43.31 7.11 -11.68
N ILE A 17 -42.94 8.20 -12.37
CA ILE A 17 -41.60 8.36 -12.98
C ILE A 17 -40.54 8.45 -11.87
N ILE A 18 -40.78 9.24 -10.81
CA ILE A 18 -39.88 9.32 -9.65
C ILE A 18 -39.70 7.95 -9.00
N ALA A 19 -40.78 7.22 -8.76
CA ALA A 19 -40.72 5.87 -8.20
C ALA A 19 -39.92 4.92 -9.09
N GLY A 20 -40.12 4.98 -10.40
CA GLY A 20 -39.36 4.21 -11.39
C GLY A 20 -37.89 4.52 -11.35
N VAL A 21 -37.49 5.80 -11.27
CA VAL A 21 -36.09 6.21 -11.13
C VAL A 21 -35.49 5.68 -9.84
N PHE A 22 -36.21 5.81 -8.70
CA PHE A 22 -35.73 5.26 -7.43
C PHE A 22 -35.52 3.73 -7.46
N LEU A 23 -36.42 3.00 -8.13
CA LEU A 23 -36.28 1.55 -8.29
C LEU A 23 -35.07 1.19 -9.17
N ILE A 24 -34.83 1.94 -10.26
CA ILE A 24 -33.68 1.72 -11.12
C ILE A 24 -32.38 2.03 -10.37
N VAL A 25 -32.31 3.18 -9.69
CA VAL A 25 -31.13 3.57 -8.92
C VAL A 25 -30.90 2.58 -7.76
N GLY A 26 -31.93 2.23 -7.00
CA GLY A 26 -31.84 1.26 -5.91
C GLY A 26 -31.40 -0.14 -6.40
N GLY A 27 -31.98 -0.59 -7.52
CA GLY A 27 -31.57 -1.84 -8.16
C GLY A 27 -30.12 -1.82 -8.66
N SER A 28 -29.70 -0.70 -9.26
CA SER A 28 -28.31 -0.52 -9.71
C SER A 28 -27.33 -0.52 -8.55
N VAL A 29 -27.66 0.20 -7.45
CA VAL A 29 -26.84 0.21 -6.23
C VAL A 29 -26.77 -1.18 -5.60
N TYR A 30 -27.87 -1.92 -5.56
CA TYR A 30 -27.90 -3.29 -5.04
C TYR A 30 -26.99 -4.22 -5.85
N VAL A 31 -27.13 -4.21 -7.18
CA VAL A 31 -26.28 -5.01 -8.08
C VAL A 31 -24.82 -4.63 -7.90
N PHE A 32 -24.54 -3.32 -7.83
CA PHE A 32 -23.21 -2.79 -7.61
C PHE A 32 -22.58 -3.32 -6.30
N VAL A 33 -23.31 -3.20 -5.18
CA VAL A 33 -22.84 -3.70 -3.87
C VAL A 33 -22.58 -5.21 -3.95
N GLN A 34 -23.48 -5.99 -4.54
CA GLN A 34 -23.30 -7.43 -4.67
C GLN A 34 -22.09 -7.81 -5.55
N THR A 35 -21.81 -7.03 -6.59
CA THR A 35 -20.69 -7.30 -7.50
C THR A 35 -19.33 -7.04 -6.85
N TYR A 36 -19.27 -6.04 -5.93
CA TYR A 36 -18.01 -5.62 -5.29
C TYR A 36 -17.91 -6.01 -3.82
N SER A 37 -18.90 -6.73 -3.26
CA SER A 37 -18.79 -7.28 -1.91
C SER A 37 -17.96 -8.57 -1.93
N THR A 38 -17.05 -8.70 -0.97
CA THR A 38 -16.22 -9.89 -0.81
C THR A 38 -17.07 -11.05 -0.29
N ASP A 39 -17.05 -12.19 -1.01
CA ASP A 39 -17.59 -13.44 -0.51
C ASP A 39 -16.44 -14.25 0.12
N TYR A 40 -16.54 -14.56 1.40
CA TYR A 40 -15.55 -15.36 2.13
C TYR A 40 -15.84 -16.87 2.09
N ASN A 41 -16.93 -17.31 1.44
CA ASN A 41 -17.32 -18.71 1.33
C ASN A 41 -17.07 -19.24 -0.08
N PHE A 42 -15.81 -19.47 -0.42
CA PHE A 42 -15.45 -19.98 -1.73
C PHE A 42 -14.37 -21.07 -1.65
N THR A 43 -14.24 -21.84 -2.72
CA THR A 43 -13.19 -22.84 -2.89
C THR A 43 -12.39 -22.48 -4.15
N ILE A 44 -11.07 -22.38 -4.02
CA ILE A 44 -10.18 -22.11 -5.13
C ILE A 44 -9.44 -23.40 -5.49
N PHE A 45 -9.43 -23.74 -6.77
CA PHE A 45 -8.62 -24.82 -7.28
C PHE A 45 -7.36 -24.26 -7.92
N SER A 46 -6.20 -24.76 -7.51
CA SER A 46 -4.91 -24.39 -8.08
C SER A 46 -3.98 -25.60 -8.15
N SER A 47 -3.23 -25.69 -9.24
CA SER A 47 -2.14 -26.66 -9.39
C SER A 47 -0.86 -26.21 -8.68
N ASP A 48 -0.82 -24.98 -8.17
CA ASP A 48 0.37 -24.38 -7.56
C ASP A 48 0.48 -24.63 -6.06
N ILE A 49 -0.51 -25.33 -5.47
CA ILE A 49 -0.49 -25.82 -4.08
C ILE A 49 -0.36 -27.34 -4.06
N ASN A 50 0.35 -27.86 -3.05
CA ASN A 50 0.61 -29.30 -2.92
C ASN A 50 -0.44 -30.01 -2.06
N THR A 51 -0.98 -29.30 -1.06
CA THR A 51 -1.98 -29.82 -0.11
C THR A 51 -3.10 -28.81 0.09
N ASP A 52 -4.23 -29.29 0.61
CA ASP A 52 -5.37 -28.42 0.90
C ASP A 52 -4.99 -27.34 1.91
N VAL A 53 -5.33 -26.09 1.60
CA VAL A 53 -5.17 -24.96 2.50
C VAL A 53 -6.54 -24.48 2.96
N ARG A 54 -6.70 -24.31 4.25
CA ARG A 54 -7.91 -23.74 4.83
C ARG A 54 -7.68 -22.32 5.29
N ILE A 55 -8.51 -21.39 4.81
CA ILE A 55 -8.54 -20.01 5.25
C ILE A 55 -9.84 -19.77 6.03
N VAL A 56 -9.74 -19.25 7.24
CA VAL A 56 -10.88 -18.92 8.09
C VAL A 56 -10.80 -17.46 8.46
N PHE A 57 -11.84 -16.72 8.15
CA PHE A 57 -11.98 -15.34 8.59
C PHE A 57 -12.71 -15.29 9.93
N ASP A 58 -12.17 -14.55 10.89
CA ASP A 58 -12.83 -14.32 12.16
C ASP A 58 -13.87 -13.18 12.09
N ASP A 59 -14.50 -12.87 13.24
CA ASP A 59 -15.53 -11.82 13.34
C ASP A 59 -15.02 -10.41 13.01
N MET A 60 -13.70 -10.22 12.98
CA MET A 60 -13.03 -8.98 12.57
C MET A 60 -12.55 -9.03 11.12
N ALA A 61 -12.92 -10.06 10.37
CA ALA A 61 -12.45 -10.36 9.03
C ALA A 61 -10.91 -10.54 8.94
N VAL A 62 -10.27 -11.00 10.01
CA VAL A 62 -8.86 -11.36 9.99
C VAL A 62 -8.71 -12.78 9.44
N PRO A 63 -7.91 -12.98 8.38
CA PRO A 63 -7.70 -14.31 7.80
C PRO A 63 -6.73 -15.15 8.64
N HIS A 64 -7.16 -16.36 8.99
CA HIS A 64 -6.33 -17.39 9.61
C HIS A 64 -6.03 -18.46 8.58
N ILE A 65 -4.78 -18.64 8.20
CA ILE A 65 -4.33 -19.57 7.16
C ILE A 65 -3.75 -20.83 7.82
N TYR A 66 -4.30 -21.99 7.48
CA TYR A 66 -3.86 -23.29 7.92
C TYR A 66 -3.37 -24.09 6.71
N ALA A 67 -2.09 -24.43 6.70
CA ALA A 67 -1.41 -25.14 5.61
C ALA A 67 -0.36 -26.09 6.17
N ASP A 68 -0.09 -27.18 5.47
CA ASP A 68 0.93 -28.17 5.86
C ASP A 68 2.34 -27.78 5.42
N SER A 69 2.47 -26.81 4.48
CA SER A 69 3.75 -26.33 4.00
C SER A 69 3.83 -24.79 4.00
N GLU A 70 5.05 -24.27 4.17
CA GLU A 70 5.30 -22.82 4.09
C GLU A 70 4.97 -22.26 2.70
N THR A 71 5.22 -23.00 1.64
CA THR A 71 4.92 -22.56 0.26
C THR A 71 3.41 -22.46 0.04
N ASP A 72 2.63 -23.44 0.50
CA ASP A 72 1.18 -23.40 0.38
C ASP A 72 0.57 -22.27 1.24
N ALA A 73 1.13 -22.03 2.45
CA ALA A 73 0.75 -20.90 3.28
C ALA A 73 1.03 -19.55 2.61
N MET A 74 2.20 -19.41 1.98
CA MET A 74 2.58 -18.18 1.27
C MET A 74 1.74 -17.95 0.02
N TYR A 75 1.38 -19.02 -0.70
CA TYR A 75 0.43 -18.92 -1.82
C TYR A 75 -0.92 -18.38 -1.35
N ALA A 76 -1.49 -18.97 -0.30
CA ALA A 76 -2.75 -18.53 0.28
C ALA A 76 -2.68 -17.08 0.79
N LEU A 77 -1.58 -16.70 1.44
CA LEU A 77 -1.34 -15.33 1.88
C LEU A 77 -1.33 -14.34 0.70
N GLY A 78 -0.64 -14.69 -0.40
CA GLY A 78 -0.62 -13.86 -1.60
C GLY A 78 -2.00 -13.67 -2.20
N TYR A 79 -2.79 -14.73 -2.28
CA TYR A 79 -4.16 -14.66 -2.75
C TYR A 79 -5.04 -13.78 -1.88
N VAL A 80 -5.00 -13.97 -0.54
CA VAL A 80 -5.76 -13.15 0.41
C VAL A 80 -5.35 -11.69 0.36
N HIS A 81 -4.05 -11.39 0.30
CA HIS A 81 -3.59 -10.00 0.16
C HIS A 81 -4.13 -9.36 -1.11
N ALA A 82 -4.12 -10.07 -2.23
CA ALA A 82 -4.65 -9.55 -3.49
C ALA A 82 -6.18 -9.37 -3.43
N SER A 83 -6.93 -10.32 -2.87
CA SER A 83 -8.38 -10.21 -2.75
C SER A 83 -8.83 -9.02 -1.91
N GLU A 84 -8.05 -8.68 -0.87
CA GLU A 84 -8.38 -7.60 0.07
C GLU A 84 -7.74 -6.25 -0.27
N ARG A 85 -6.57 -6.24 -0.92
CA ARG A 85 -5.73 -5.05 -1.02
C ARG A 85 -5.04 -4.84 -2.39
N LEU A 86 -5.52 -5.48 -3.47
CA LEU A 86 -4.86 -5.41 -4.79
C LEU A 86 -4.62 -3.98 -5.26
N TRP A 87 -5.59 -3.08 -5.07
CA TRP A 87 -5.47 -1.68 -5.44
C TRP A 87 -4.31 -1.00 -4.72
N GLN A 88 -4.23 -1.17 -3.40
CA GLN A 88 -3.13 -0.61 -2.59
C GLN A 88 -1.77 -1.19 -2.98
N MET A 89 -1.72 -2.51 -3.22
CA MET A 89 -0.50 -3.20 -3.66
C MET A 89 -0.02 -2.66 -5.01
N ASP A 90 -0.92 -2.43 -5.96
CA ASP A 90 -0.59 -1.88 -7.29
C ASP A 90 -0.09 -0.43 -7.18
N LEU A 91 -0.73 0.39 -6.36
CA LEU A 91 -0.27 1.77 -6.11
C LEU A 91 1.12 1.80 -5.48
N LEU A 92 1.40 0.95 -4.48
CA LEU A 92 2.70 0.89 -3.80
C LEU A 92 3.84 0.50 -4.76
N ARG A 93 3.66 -0.55 -5.57
CA ARG A 93 4.70 -0.94 -6.54
C ARG A 93 4.91 0.13 -7.62
N ARG A 94 3.83 0.82 -8.06
CA ARG A 94 3.92 1.92 -9.01
C ARG A 94 4.62 3.14 -8.43
N ALA A 95 4.35 3.47 -7.16
CA ALA A 95 5.09 4.52 -6.47
C ALA A 95 6.59 4.17 -6.40
N GLY A 96 6.94 2.96 -5.99
CA GLY A 96 8.34 2.50 -5.99
C GLY A 96 8.99 2.43 -7.37
N GLY A 97 8.20 2.25 -8.44
CA GLY A 97 8.64 2.27 -9.83
C GLY A 97 8.69 3.65 -10.46
N GLY A 98 8.00 4.65 -9.89
CA GLY A 98 7.69 5.93 -10.56
C GLY A 98 6.80 5.71 -11.79
N GLU A 99 5.70 5.00 -11.62
CA GLU A 99 4.79 4.51 -12.67
C GLU A 99 3.31 4.86 -12.34
N LEU A 100 3.07 5.81 -11.44
CA LEU A 100 1.72 6.22 -11.03
C LEU A 100 0.93 6.86 -12.18
N ALA A 101 1.60 7.66 -13.03
CA ALA A 101 0.97 8.34 -14.16
C ALA A 101 0.39 7.40 -15.21
N GLU A 102 0.91 6.17 -15.34
CA GLU A 102 0.34 5.15 -16.23
C GLU A 102 -1.10 4.77 -15.84
N LEU A 103 -1.41 4.85 -14.55
CA LEU A 103 -2.70 4.45 -14.00
C LEU A 103 -3.60 5.65 -13.69
N LEU A 104 -3.03 6.70 -13.10
CA LEU A 104 -3.78 7.83 -12.54
C LEU A 104 -3.74 9.08 -13.44
N GLY A 105 -3.02 9.03 -14.55
CA GLY A 105 -2.99 10.10 -15.53
C GLY A 105 -1.89 11.15 -15.32
N PRO A 106 -1.93 12.23 -16.11
CA PRO A 106 -0.83 13.18 -16.25
C PRO A 106 -0.49 13.95 -14.98
N ASP A 107 -1.41 14.09 -14.04
CA ASP A 107 -1.19 14.81 -12.78
C ASP A 107 -0.12 14.13 -11.89
N MET A 108 0.18 12.85 -12.15
CA MET A 108 1.21 12.10 -11.44
C MET A 108 2.58 12.14 -12.09
N ILE A 109 2.76 12.82 -13.22
CA ILE A 109 4.04 12.85 -13.96
C ILE A 109 5.17 13.43 -13.11
N GLU A 110 4.92 14.52 -12.38
CA GLU A 110 5.96 15.14 -11.53
C GLU A 110 6.32 14.21 -10.35
N ASN A 111 5.35 13.51 -9.79
CA ASN A 111 5.58 12.48 -8.78
C ASN A 111 6.47 11.37 -9.33
N ASP A 112 6.15 10.83 -10.49
CA ASP A 112 6.94 9.77 -11.13
C ASP A 112 8.35 10.24 -11.46
N ARG A 113 8.51 11.46 -11.97
CA ARG A 113 9.81 12.05 -12.26
C ARG A 113 10.68 12.12 -11.00
N TYR A 114 10.14 12.60 -9.90
CA TYR A 114 10.83 12.66 -8.63
C TYR A 114 11.24 11.28 -8.13
N LEU A 115 10.27 10.34 -8.05
CA LEU A 115 10.52 8.97 -7.56
C LEU A 115 11.56 8.23 -8.42
N ARG A 116 11.56 8.45 -9.74
CA ARG A 116 12.60 7.93 -10.65
C ARG A 116 13.96 8.58 -10.41
N THR A 117 13.99 9.87 -10.10
CA THR A 117 15.25 10.61 -9.79
C THR A 117 15.90 10.07 -8.53
N LEU A 118 15.12 9.59 -7.54
CA LEU A 118 15.65 8.90 -6.35
C LEU A 118 16.32 7.57 -6.67
N GLY A 119 16.10 7.02 -7.87
CA GLY A 119 16.75 5.80 -8.33
C GLY A 119 16.19 4.50 -7.75
N MET A 120 15.03 4.54 -7.08
CA MET A 120 14.41 3.37 -6.43
C MET A 120 14.15 2.23 -7.40
N SER A 121 13.61 2.53 -8.59
CA SER A 121 13.35 1.50 -9.61
C SER A 121 14.62 0.81 -10.10
N LYS A 122 15.74 1.56 -10.21
CA LYS A 122 17.04 1.00 -10.57
C LYS A 122 17.59 0.12 -9.46
N ALA A 123 17.48 0.55 -8.21
CA ALA A 123 17.87 -0.26 -7.05
C ALA A 123 17.03 -1.54 -6.98
N ALA A 124 15.70 -1.44 -7.10
CA ALA A 124 14.79 -2.58 -7.10
C ALA A 124 15.14 -3.60 -8.20
N SER A 125 15.49 -3.14 -9.41
CA SER A 125 15.89 -4.02 -10.51
C SER A 125 17.18 -4.79 -10.19
N LYS A 126 18.16 -4.11 -9.58
CA LYS A 126 19.40 -4.74 -9.14
C LYS A 126 19.13 -5.78 -8.05
N ASP A 127 18.34 -5.41 -7.05
CA ASP A 127 18.06 -6.27 -5.90
C ASP A 127 17.23 -7.51 -6.29
N ALA A 128 16.25 -7.33 -7.20
CA ALA A 128 15.51 -8.46 -7.77
C ALA A 128 16.42 -9.43 -8.53
N PHE A 129 17.37 -8.91 -9.31
CA PHE A 129 18.33 -9.74 -10.01
C PHE A 129 19.29 -10.49 -9.06
N GLU A 130 19.78 -9.84 -8.01
CA GLU A 130 20.61 -10.49 -7.00
C GLU A 130 19.83 -11.53 -6.21
N PHE A 131 18.55 -11.27 -5.90
CA PHE A 131 17.67 -12.24 -5.27
C PHE A 131 17.57 -13.53 -6.08
N GLU A 132 17.36 -13.43 -7.38
CA GLU A 132 17.29 -14.59 -8.27
C GLU A 132 18.59 -15.43 -8.28
N LYS A 133 19.73 -14.78 -8.06
CA LYS A 133 21.03 -15.44 -8.04
C LYS A 133 21.41 -16.02 -6.67
N THR A 134 21.23 -15.26 -5.62
CA THR A 134 21.89 -15.49 -4.33
C THR A 134 20.98 -16.03 -3.24
N SER A 135 19.66 -15.81 -3.34
CA SER A 135 18.73 -16.27 -2.31
C SER A 135 18.65 -17.79 -2.24
N SER A 136 18.46 -18.31 -1.03
CA SER A 136 18.27 -19.75 -0.82
C SER A 136 17.01 -20.25 -1.54
N THR A 137 17.01 -21.51 -1.94
CA THR A 137 15.83 -22.13 -2.59
C THR A 137 14.56 -21.97 -1.74
N LYS A 138 14.68 -22.10 -0.43
CA LYS A 138 13.53 -21.94 0.49
C LYS A 138 12.91 -20.54 0.39
N ILE A 139 13.73 -19.47 0.46
CA ILE A 139 13.25 -18.09 0.38
C ILE A 139 12.63 -17.80 -0.99
N LYS A 140 13.30 -18.28 -2.07
CA LYS A 140 12.74 -18.14 -3.43
C LYS A 140 11.40 -18.82 -3.58
N SER A 141 11.28 -20.06 -3.14
CA SER A 141 10.03 -20.82 -3.23
C SER A 141 8.90 -20.12 -2.49
N ALA A 142 9.15 -19.58 -1.29
CA ALA A 142 8.17 -18.83 -0.52
C ALA A 142 7.73 -17.53 -1.25
N ALA A 143 8.68 -16.75 -1.77
CA ALA A 143 8.36 -15.52 -2.51
C ALA A 143 7.61 -15.79 -3.82
N LEU A 144 8.01 -16.82 -4.57
CA LEU A 144 7.35 -17.20 -5.83
C LEU A 144 5.95 -17.75 -5.56
N ALA A 145 5.76 -18.54 -4.50
CA ALA A 145 4.43 -19.01 -4.09
C ALA A 145 3.50 -17.85 -3.72
N TYR A 146 3.99 -16.87 -2.96
CA TYR A 146 3.23 -15.66 -2.67
C TYR A 146 2.81 -14.92 -3.95
N LEU A 147 3.74 -14.70 -4.87
CA LEU A 147 3.44 -14.05 -6.16
C LEU A 147 2.45 -14.87 -7.00
N ALA A 148 2.55 -16.20 -6.98
CA ALA A 148 1.62 -17.08 -7.66
C ALA A 148 0.19 -16.91 -7.11
N GLY A 149 0.03 -16.80 -5.78
CA GLY A 149 -1.25 -16.52 -5.13
C GLY A 149 -1.82 -15.15 -5.54
N VAL A 150 -1.01 -14.08 -5.53
CA VAL A 150 -1.41 -12.76 -6.00
C VAL A 150 -1.88 -12.83 -7.47
N ASN A 151 -1.10 -13.47 -8.32
CA ASN A 151 -1.39 -13.56 -9.75
C ASN A 151 -2.56 -14.49 -10.06
N LYS A 152 -2.84 -15.49 -9.21
CA LYS A 152 -4.04 -16.30 -9.30
C LYS A 152 -5.29 -15.44 -9.14
N PHE A 153 -5.35 -14.58 -8.11
CA PHE A 153 -6.48 -13.66 -7.93
C PHE A 153 -6.63 -12.71 -9.13
N ILE A 154 -5.53 -12.14 -9.61
CA ILE A 154 -5.55 -11.27 -10.81
C ILE A 154 -6.11 -12.03 -12.01
N GLY A 155 -5.72 -13.30 -12.19
CA GLY A 155 -6.19 -14.15 -13.30
C GLY A 155 -7.68 -14.47 -13.25
N GLU A 156 -8.34 -14.34 -12.12
CA GLU A 156 -9.79 -14.54 -11.97
C GLU A 156 -10.61 -13.34 -12.47
N GLY A 157 -10.01 -12.18 -12.61
CA GLY A 157 -10.64 -10.99 -13.19
C GLY A 157 -11.61 -10.25 -12.26
N CYS A 158 -11.68 -10.63 -10.98
CA CYS A 158 -12.50 -9.96 -9.95
C CYS A 158 -11.74 -8.78 -9.35
N PHE A 159 -11.69 -7.67 -10.06
CA PHE A 159 -10.87 -6.53 -9.65
C PHE A 159 -11.62 -5.57 -8.73
N PRO A 160 -10.90 -4.86 -7.82
CA PRO A 160 -11.43 -3.72 -7.08
C PRO A 160 -12.04 -2.68 -8.00
N ILE A 161 -13.06 -1.98 -7.47
CA ILE A 161 -13.87 -1.01 -8.24
C ILE A 161 -13.05 0.10 -8.88
N GLU A 162 -11.93 0.47 -8.28
CA GLU A 162 -11.05 1.52 -8.76
C GLU A 162 -10.57 1.24 -10.18
N TYR A 163 -10.29 -0.02 -10.52
CA TYR A 163 -9.92 -0.42 -11.88
C TYR A 163 -11.06 -0.21 -12.87
N ALA A 164 -12.29 -0.50 -12.47
CA ALA A 164 -13.46 -0.26 -13.32
C ALA A 164 -13.69 1.24 -13.57
N ILE A 165 -13.52 2.07 -12.54
CA ILE A 165 -13.64 3.53 -12.64
C ILE A 165 -12.60 4.11 -13.60
N LEU A 166 -11.37 3.59 -13.55
CA LEU A 166 -10.27 4.07 -14.39
C LEU A 166 -10.22 3.42 -15.78
N GLY A 167 -11.06 2.40 -16.04
CA GLY A 167 -10.99 1.61 -17.27
C GLY A 167 -9.66 0.88 -17.42
N ALA A 168 -9.03 0.49 -16.32
CA ALA A 168 -7.73 -0.16 -16.28
C ALA A 168 -7.82 -1.62 -15.83
N THR A 169 -6.75 -2.37 -16.03
CA THR A 169 -6.61 -3.74 -15.52
C THR A 169 -5.26 -3.89 -14.82
N PRO A 170 -5.19 -4.62 -13.69
CA PRO A 170 -3.93 -4.85 -13.00
C PRO A 170 -3.01 -5.75 -13.85
N LYS A 171 -1.73 -5.42 -13.85
CA LYS A 171 -0.68 -6.28 -14.42
C LYS A 171 -0.26 -7.33 -13.38
N ALA A 172 0.17 -8.50 -13.83
CA ALA A 172 0.74 -9.52 -12.95
C ALA A 172 1.92 -8.96 -12.12
N PHE A 173 2.06 -9.48 -10.91
CA PHE A 173 3.16 -9.14 -10.00
C PHE A 173 4.36 -10.03 -10.24
N SER A 174 5.53 -9.48 -10.07
CA SER A 174 6.84 -10.13 -10.21
C SER A 174 7.73 -9.87 -8.98
N THR A 175 8.87 -10.53 -8.92
CA THR A 175 9.90 -10.27 -7.90
C THR A 175 10.34 -8.81 -7.89
N LEU A 176 10.41 -8.17 -9.06
CA LEU A 176 10.71 -6.74 -9.16
C LEU A 176 9.71 -5.88 -8.38
N ASP A 177 8.43 -6.23 -8.40
CA ASP A 177 7.39 -5.45 -7.73
C ASP A 177 7.49 -5.55 -6.20
N ILE A 178 7.96 -6.67 -5.67
CA ILE A 178 8.31 -6.80 -4.24
C ILE A 178 9.37 -5.77 -3.88
N TYR A 179 10.44 -5.67 -4.66
CA TYR A 179 11.54 -4.73 -4.40
C TYR A 179 11.17 -3.28 -4.66
N LYS A 180 10.31 -2.98 -5.65
CA LYS A 180 9.72 -1.65 -5.82
C LYS A 180 8.93 -1.22 -4.57
N THR A 181 8.08 -2.10 -4.04
CA THR A 181 7.32 -1.84 -2.82
C THR A 181 8.23 -1.65 -1.61
N ALA A 182 9.25 -2.49 -1.44
CA ALA A 182 10.25 -2.35 -0.38
C ALA A 182 11.04 -1.03 -0.50
N GLY A 183 11.37 -0.60 -1.72
CA GLY A 183 12.01 0.68 -1.98
C GLY A 183 11.14 1.88 -1.56
N PHE A 184 9.84 1.84 -1.88
CA PHE A 184 8.91 2.88 -1.45
C PHE A 184 8.73 2.88 0.08
N MET A 185 8.68 1.72 0.71
CA MET A 185 8.65 1.61 2.17
C MET A 185 9.90 2.25 2.80
N ALA A 186 11.09 1.94 2.29
CA ALA A 186 12.34 2.54 2.75
C ALA A 186 12.35 4.07 2.56
N TYR A 187 11.85 4.58 1.43
CA TYR A 187 11.67 6.00 1.19
C TYR A 187 10.74 6.65 2.22
N SER A 188 9.64 5.99 2.57
CA SER A 188 8.67 6.50 3.56
C SER A 188 9.30 6.71 4.94
N PHE A 189 10.27 5.88 5.31
CA PHE A 189 11.03 6.04 6.56
C PHE A 189 12.20 7.02 6.46
N ALA A 190 12.57 7.46 5.26
CA ALA A 190 13.69 8.38 5.04
C ALA A 190 13.29 9.84 5.34
N ILE A 191 12.73 10.09 6.52
CA ILE A 191 12.24 11.41 6.96
C ILE A 191 13.32 12.50 6.90
N HIS A 192 14.60 12.11 7.00
CA HIS A 192 15.74 13.01 6.94
C HIS A 192 15.83 13.82 5.63
N ILE A 193 15.34 13.25 4.52
CA ILE A 193 15.28 13.96 3.22
C ILE A 193 14.54 15.30 3.37
N LYS A 194 13.54 15.37 4.23
CA LYS A 194 12.70 16.56 4.44
C LYS A 194 13.25 17.49 5.52
N THR A 195 13.91 16.94 6.52
CA THR A 195 14.36 17.68 7.71
C THR A 195 15.80 18.12 7.64
N GLU A 196 16.66 17.42 6.89
CA GLU A 196 18.08 17.72 6.79
C GLU A 196 18.39 19.16 6.34
N PRO A 197 17.69 19.76 5.34
CA PRO A 197 17.92 21.14 4.96
C PRO A 197 17.67 22.14 6.09
N ILE A 198 16.66 21.89 6.92
CA ILE A 198 16.34 22.72 8.08
C ILE A 198 17.42 22.56 9.15
N VAL A 199 17.85 21.33 9.39
CA VAL A 199 18.91 21.02 10.36
C VAL A 199 20.24 21.63 9.93
N ASP A 200 20.57 21.59 8.63
CA ASP A 200 21.79 22.18 8.10
C ASP A 200 21.77 23.71 8.20
N TRP A 201 20.64 24.33 7.87
CA TRP A 201 20.44 25.76 8.08
C TRP A 201 20.60 26.15 9.56
N MET A 202 20.00 25.38 10.47
CA MET A 202 20.11 25.62 11.93
C MET A 202 21.57 25.51 12.40
N LYS A 203 22.30 24.48 11.97
CA LYS A 203 23.73 24.30 12.29
C LYS A 203 24.60 25.44 11.79
N THR A 204 24.23 26.04 10.66
CA THR A 204 25.00 27.10 10.02
C THR A 204 24.70 28.46 10.64
N ASN A 205 23.46 28.73 11.02
CA ASN A 205 22.97 30.07 11.36
C ASN A 205 22.66 30.25 12.85
N LEU A 206 22.52 29.16 13.63
CA LEU A 206 22.18 29.24 15.05
C LEU A 206 23.34 28.79 15.94
N ASP A 207 23.37 29.33 17.15
CA ASP A 207 24.31 28.93 18.19
C ASP A 207 24.07 27.46 18.65
N SER A 208 25.14 26.81 19.13
CA SER A 208 25.07 25.43 19.65
C SER A 208 24.08 25.25 20.80
N THR A 209 23.75 26.31 21.52
CA THR A 209 22.76 26.32 22.60
C THR A 209 21.37 25.97 22.06
N TYR A 210 20.96 26.56 20.93
CA TYR A 210 19.67 26.26 20.29
C TYR A 210 19.57 24.82 19.81
N LEU A 211 20.67 24.27 19.27
CA LEU A 211 20.71 22.87 18.85
C LEU A 211 20.51 21.90 20.03
N THR A 212 21.03 22.28 21.20
CA THR A 212 20.85 21.52 22.43
C THR A 212 19.40 21.59 22.94
N ASP A 213 18.79 22.78 22.88
CA ASP A 213 17.40 23.00 23.35
C ASP A 213 16.37 22.25 22.51
N VAL A 214 16.61 22.04 21.21
CA VAL A 214 15.76 21.23 20.35
C VAL A 214 16.14 19.75 20.37
N ALA A 215 16.86 19.29 21.42
CA ALA A 215 17.29 17.91 21.61
C ALA A 215 18.16 17.33 20.46
N MET A 216 18.73 18.19 19.64
CA MET A 216 19.68 17.78 18.58
C MET A 216 21.12 17.63 19.11
N GLY A 217 21.31 17.69 20.43
CA GLY A 217 22.57 17.47 21.12
C GLY A 217 22.94 15.99 21.24
N VAL A 218 23.00 15.28 20.13
CA VAL A 218 23.61 13.95 20.12
C VAL A 218 25.12 14.14 20.20
N LYS A 219 25.73 13.63 21.29
CA LYS A 219 27.20 13.54 21.39
C LYS A 219 27.73 12.81 20.16
N GLY A 220 28.44 13.53 19.28
CA GLY A 220 29.02 12.98 18.06
C GLY A 220 28.59 13.67 16.77
N PHE A 221 27.82 14.74 16.82
CA PHE A 221 27.63 15.63 15.66
C PHE A 221 28.95 16.37 15.38
N THR A 222 29.89 15.68 14.75
CA THR A 222 31.02 16.33 14.12
C THR A 222 30.47 17.17 12.96
N LYS A 223 30.82 18.47 12.91
CA LYS A 223 30.64 19.28 11.71
C LYS A 223 31.31 18.52 10.56
N THR A 224 30.54 17.84 9.76
CA THR A 224 31.01 17.42 8.44
C THR A 224 30.95 18.70 7.61
N PRO A 225 32.09 19.24 7.18
CA PRO A 225 32.06 20.41 6.30
C PRO A 225 31.49 19.95 4.97
N THR A 226 30.22 20.18 4.73
CA THR A 226 29.64 20.10 3.39
C THR A 226 30.13 21.35 2.64
N GLN A 227 31.42 21.36 2.30
CA GLN A 227 32.05 22.50 1.62
C GLN A 227 31.60 22.70 0.16
N ASN A 228 30.69 21.85 -0.38
CA ASN A 228 30.26 21.95 -1.78
C ASN A 228 28.79 21.57 -2.03
N ALA A 229 27.93 21.53 -1.04
CA ALA A 229 26.50 21.36 -1.29
C ALA A 229 25.84 22.72 -1.59
N SER A 230 26.19 23.32 -2.70
CA SER A 230 25.42 24.43 -3.30
C SER A 230 24.18 23.89 -4.07
N ALA A 231 23.86 22.61 -3.97
CA ALA A 231 22.57 22.12 -4.40
C ALA A 231 21.50 22.71 -3.48
N ASP A 232 20.51 23.36 -4.08
CA ASP A 232 19.40 23.93 -3.35
C ASP A 232 18.58 22.80 -2.68
N LEU A 233 19.07 22.31 -1.53
CA LEU A 233 18.45 21.28 -0.73
C LEU A 233 17.04 21.69 -0.26
N THR A 234 16.78 23.01 -0.18
CA THR A 234 15.46 23.56 0.14
C THR A 234 14.46 23.24 -0.96
N ALA A 235 14.81 23.46 -2.22
CA ALA A 235 13.95 23.14 -3.35
C ALA A 235 13.66 21.63 -3.41
N PHE A 236 14.63 20.78 -3.09
CA PHE A 236 14.45 19.34 -3.02
C PHE A 236 13.52 18.92 -1.88
N SER A 237 13.68 19.49 -0.68
CA SER A 237 12.82 19.26 0.47
C SER A 237 11.39 19.73 0.21
N ASP A 238 11.22 20.91 -0.38
CA ASP A 238 9.90 21.44 -0.76
C ASP A 238 9.20 20.56 -1.79
N MET A 239 9.96 20.01 -2.73
CA MET A 239 9.43 19.05 -3.70
C MET A 239 9.01 17.75 -3.02
N ALA A 240 9.83 17.19 -2.12
CA ALA A 240 9.48 16.00 -1.35
C ALA A 240 8.20 16.22 -0.53
N ASN A 241 8.06 17.35 0.16
CA ASN A 241 6.88 17.68 0.95
C ASN A 241 5.61 17.84 0.09
N ARG A 242 5.71 18.50 -1.07
CA ARG A 242 4.56 18.62 -2.00
C ARG A 242 4.13 17.30 -2.55
N LEU A 243 5.07 16.42 -2.90
CA LEU A 243 4.78 15.10 -3.44
C LEU A 243 4.11 14.21 -2.40
N ASP A 244 4.62 14.21 -1.18
CA ASP A 244 4.03 13.44 -0.08
C ASP A 244 2.56 13.80 0.21
N THR A 245 2.21 15.07 0.02
CA THR A 245 0.82 15.54 0.17
C THR A 245 -0.10 15.04 -0.95
N ASN A 246 0.46 14.83 -2.15
CA ASN A 246 -0.29 14.48 -3.35
C ASN A 246 -0.21 12.99 -3.72
N LEU A 247 0.59 12.20 -3.01
CA LEU A 247 0.69 10.77 -3.29
C LEU A 247 -0.62 10.05 -2.92
N PRO A 248 -1.16 9.22 -3.81
CA PRO A 248 -2.38 8.43 -3.57
C PRO A 248 -2.12 7.20 -2.70
N VAL A 249 -0.95 7.09 -2.13
CA VAL A 249 -0.52 5.98 -1.27
C VAL A 249 -0.15 6.52 0.12
N THR A 250 -0.56 5.78 1.14
CA THR A 250 -0.21 6.10 2.51
C THR A 250 1.27 5.77 2.76
N GLN A 251 2.00 6.72 3.32
CA GLN A 251 3.36 6.46 3.79
C GLN A 251 3.34 5.59 5.05
N PHE A 252 4.35 4.75 5.17
CA PHE A 252 4.59 4.01 6.40
C PHE A 252 5.06 4.98 7.49
N ILE A 253 4.42 4.93 8.66
CA ILE A 253 4.70 5.91 9.74
C ILE A 253 5.78 5.37 10.67
N GLY A 254 5.77 4.08 10.97
CA GLY A 254 6.70 3.43 11.87
C GLY A 254 6.13 2.15 12.47
N SER A 255 6.82 1.61 13.46
CA SER A 255 6.39 0.43 14.21
C SER A 255 7.13 0.40 15.53
N ASN A 256 6.52 -0.19 16.56
CA ASN A 256 7.18 -0.53 17.80
C ASN A 256 7.31 -2.05 17.92
N ALA A 257 8.45 -2.51 18.40
CA ALA A 257 8.65 -3.89 18.78
C ALA A 257 9.31 -3.95 20.17
N TRP A 258 8.87 -4.88 20.99
CA TRP A 258 9.47 -5.09 22.31
C TRP A 258 9.45 -6.56 22.71
N VAL A 259 10.40 -6.94 23.54
CA VAL A 259 10.56 -8.28 24.06
C VAL A 259 10.65 -8.21 25.58
N ILE A 260 9.88 -9.05 26.27
CA ILE A 260 9.98 -9.25 27.71
C ILE A 260 10.60 -10.62 27.97
N SER A 261 11.72 -10.63 28.70
CA SER A 261 12.36 -11.88 29.12
C SER A 261 11.44 -12.69 30.02
N GLY A 262 11.48 -14.02 29.90
CA GLY A 262 10.74 -14.94 30.73
C GLY A 262 11.01 -14.77 32.25
N SER A 263 12.18 -14.24 32.64
CA SER A 263 12.46 -13.89 34.02
C SER A 263 11.60 -12.75 34.61
N LYS A 264 10.89 -12.02 33.74
CA LYS A 264 9.98 -10.90 34.09
C LYS A 264 8.51 -11.23 33.87
N THR A 265 8.19 -12.44 33.38
CA THR A 265 6.83 -12.89 33.17
C THR A 265 6.39 -13.87 34.23
N GLN A 266 5.11 -13.93 34.52
CA GLN A 266 4.58 -14.86 35.53
C GLN A 266 4.67 -16.32 35.04
N SER A 267 4.55 -16.54 33.73
CA SER A 267 4.64 -17.87 33.07
C SER A 267 6.07 -18.37 32.93
N GLY A 268 7.09 -17.52 33.06
CA GLY A 268 8.47 -17.85 32.74
C GLY A 268 8.78 -17.86 31.24
N GLU A 269 7.81 -17.57 30.37
CA GLU A 269 7.98 -17.55 28.94
C GLU A 269 8.31 -16.15 28.41
N VAL A 270 9.00 -16.09 27.26
CA VAL A 270 9.32 -14.82 26.57
C VAL A 270 8.06 -14.31 25.89
N ILE A 271 7.78 -13.01 26.05
CA ILE A 271 6.72 -12.32 25.30
C ILE A 271 7.37 -11.42 24.25
N LEU A 272 6.99 -11.62 22.99
CA LEU A 272 7.34 -10.74 21.86
C LEU A 272 6.08 -10.01 21.39
N SER A 273 6.17 -8.70 21.27
CA SER A 273 5.14 -7.89 20.60
C SER A 273 5.74 -7.09 19.47
N ASN A 274 5.02 -7.02 18.38
CA ASN A 274 5.33 -6.16 17.25
C ASN A 274 4.07 -5.37 16.90
N ASP A 275 4.14 -4.05 17.03
CA ASP A 275 3.03 -3.12 16.82
C ASP A 275 3.33 -2.24 15.60
N THR A 276 2.74 -2.61 14.49
CA THR A 276 2.91 -1.94 13.21
C THR A 276 1.99 -0.73 13.11
N HIS A 277 2.56 0.47 13.04
CA HIS A 277 1.79 1.71 12.91
C HIS A 277 1.51 2.00 11.44
N MET A 278 0.35 1.61 10.97
CA MET A 278 -0.13 1.88 9.61
C MET A 278 -1.45 2.64 9.69
N LYS A 279 -1.66 3.57 8.75
CA LYS A 279 -2.99 4.17 8.61
C LYS A 279 -3.95 3.11 8.07
N TYR A 280 -5.10 2.99 8.70
CA TYR A 280 -6.21 2.25 8.15
C TYR A 280 -6.77 3.04 6.96
N SER A 281 -6.84 2.41 5.78
CA SER A 281 -7.35 3.05 4.55
C SER A 281 -8.41 2.17 3.92
#